data_b6adf9ae23913cbbcfe9a01f683186e3
#
_entry.id   b6adf9ae23913cbbcfe9a01f683186e3
#
_cell.length_a   1.000
_cell.length_b   1.000
_cell.length_c   1.000
_cell.angle_alpha   90.00
_cell.angle_beta   90.00
_cell.angle_gamma   90.00
#
_symmetry.space_group_name_H-M   'P 1'
#
loop_
_entity.id
_entity.type
_entity.pdbx_description
1 polymer ?
#
loop_
_entity_poly.entity_id
_entity_poly.type
_entity_poly.pdbx_seq_one_letter_code
_entity_poly.pdbx_strand_id
1 'polypeptide(L)'
;MPVTEYLERNARLYPDEVALVELNPDEPDTRRTSWKEFELIQPSRFEPYRREITWSVFDEKANRFANMLIGRGIKKGDKVAILMYNCLEWLPIYFGVLKTGAIAVPFNFRYDAEEILYCAELAEVDMIVFGPAFIGRIETNAERLSKGRLLIYVGDNCPEFAESYHQLVADCSSHAPNVEITDDDFGAIYFSSGTTGFPKAILHKHQSLTQAAQMEQKHHGTSRDDTFLCIPPLYH
;
A
#
# COMPACT_ATOMS: atom_id res chain seq x y z
N MET A 1 -14.25 -10.24 -12.17
CA MET A 1 -13.98 -10.53 -10.75
C MET A 1 -13.07 -9.44 -10.22
N PRO A 2 -13.52 -8.62 -9.26
CA PRO A 2 -12.72 -7.54 -8.70
C PRO A 2 -11.44 -8.05 -8.00
N VAL A 3 -10.43 -7.19 -7.91
CA VAL A 3 -9.11 -7.55 -7.35
C VAL A 3 -9.21 -8.14 -5.94
N THR A 4 -10.15 -7.66 -5.13
CA THR A 4 -10.36 -8.12 -3.74
C THR A 4 -10.74 -9.59 -3.64
N GLU A 5 -11.53 -10.11 -4.59
CA GLU A 5 -11.95 -11.51 -4.59
C GLU A 5 -10.78 -12.50 -4.77
N TYR A 6 -9.68 -12.08 -5.41
CA TYR A 6 -8.49 -12.94 -5.51
C TYR A 6 -7.85 -13.17 -4.15
N LEU A 7 -7.75 -12.13 -3.31
CA LEU A 7 -7.24 -12.28 -1.94
C LEU A 7 -8.17 -13.19 -1.11
N GLU A 8 -9.46 -12.92 -1.12
CA GLU A 8 -10.46 -13.69 -0.36
C GLU A 8 -10.50 -15.17 -0.79
N ARG A 9 -10.42 -15.41 -2.10
CA ARG A 9 -10.34 -16.77 -2.63
C ARG A 9 -9.09 -17.49 -2.16
N ASN A 10 -7.93 -16.83 -2.22
CA ASN A 10 -6.67 -17.45 -1.80
C ASN A 10 -6.63 -17.68 -0.28
N ALA A 11 -7.11 -16.73 0.51
CA ALA A 11 -7.24 -16.90 1.96
C ALA A 11 -8.16 -18.09 2.36
N ARG A 12 -9.21 -18.34 1.57
CA ARG A 12 -10.10 -19.47 1.79
C ARG A 12 -9.50 -20.80 1.33
N LEU A 13 -8.81 -20.83 0.19
CA LEU A 13 -8.30 -22.07 -0.42
C LEU A 13 -6.92 -22.49 0.14
N TYR A 14 -6.13 -21.52 0.57
CA TYR A 14 -4.73 -21.71 0.97
C TYR A 14 -4.39 -20.93 2.25
N PRO A 15 -5.19 -21.03 3.33
CA PRO A 15 -5.11 -20.15 4.50
C PRO A 15 -3.72 -20.11 5.14
N ASP A 16 -3.07 -21.27 5.22
CA ASP A 16 -1.81 -21.48 5.95
C ASP A 16 -0.57 -21.35 5.05
N GLU A 17 -0.75 -21.14 3.73
CA GLU A 17 0.37 -20.94 2.83
C GLU A 17 0.89 -19.50 2.91
N VAL A 18 2.21 -19.35 2.81
CA VAL A 18 2.87 -18.04 2.83
C VAL A 18 2.46 -17.23 1.61
N ALA A 19 1.90 -16.06 1.83
CA ALA A 19 1.47 -15.13 0.81
C ALA A 19 2.51 -14.03 0.54
N LEU A 20 3.06 -13.43 1.58
CA LEU A 20 4.02 -12.32 1.50
C LEU A 20 5.23 -12.60 2.37
N VAL A 21 6.38 -12.22 1.85
CA VAL A 21 7.67 -12.30 2.54
C VAL A 21 8.38 -10.96 2.43
N GLU A 22 8.86 -10.45 3.56
CA GLU A 22 9.74 -9.30 3.65
C GLU A 22 11.12 -9.75 4.13
N LEU A 23 12.15 -9.34 3.42
CA LEU A 23 13.54 -9.61 3.76
C LEU A 23 14.18 -8.35 4.32
N ASN A 24 14.93 -8.49 5.41
CA ASN A 24 15.66 -7.42 6.08
C ASN A 24 14.81 -6.19 6.47
N PRO A 25 13.65 -6.36 7.12
CA PRO A 25 12.73 -5.26 7.43
C PRO A 25 13.31 -4.21 8.39
N ASP A 26 14.32 -4.55 9.18
CA ASP A 26 14.93 -3.69 10.20
C ASP A 26 16.27 -3.07 9.77
N GLU A 27 16.72 -3.30 8.52
CA GLU A 27 17.89 -2.57 8.03
C GLU A 27 17.53 -1.09 7.83
N PRO A 28 18.05 -0.17 8.64
CA PRO A 28 17.80 1.24 8.41
C PRO A 28 18.33 1.60 7.03
N ASP A 29 17.54 2.27 6.22
CA ASP A 29 17.92 2.79 4.90
C ASP A 29 18.91 3.97 5.05
N THR A 30 20.05 3.70 5.71
CA THR A 30 21.11 4.66 5.92
C THR A 30 22.15 4.63 4.80
N ARG A 31 22.04 3.68 3.88
CA ARG A 31 22.98 3.57 2.77
C ARG A 31 22.46 4.34 1.57
N ARG A 32 22.91 5.57 1.41
CA ARG A 32 22.96 6.20 0.09
C ARG A 32 23.96 5.40 -0.74
N THR A 33 23.50 4.43 -1.50
CA THR A 33 24.26 3.84 -2.59
C THR A 33 24.52 4.93 -3.62
N SER A 34 25.70 5.52 -3.60
CA SER A 34 26.15 6.28 -4.77
C SER A 34 26.44 5.26 -5.87
N TRP A 35 26.06 5.54 -7.10
CA TRP A 35 26.31 4.69 -8.28
C TRP A 35 27.81 4.39 -8.52
N LYS A 36 28.72 4.90 -7.69
CA LYS A 36 30.16 4.76 -7.80
C LYS A 36 30.77 3.71 -6.85
N GLU A 37 30.00 3.19 -5.90
CA GLU A 37 30.47 2.22 -4.93
C GLU A 37 29.55 1.00 -4.91
N PHE A 38 29.80 0.07 -5.84
CA PHE A 38 29.38 -1.31 -5.66
C PHE A 38 30.33 -1.95 -4.64
N GLU A 39 30.11 -1.73 -3.37
CA GLU A 39 30.50 -2.71 -2.39
C GLU A 39 29.53 -3.87 -2.50
N LEU A 40 30.01 -5.02 -2.93
CA LEU A 40 29.32 -6.28 -2.74
C LEU A 40 29.08 -6.42 -1.24
N ILE A 41 27.85 -6.14 -0.81
CA ILE A 41 27.41 -6.38 0.56
C ILE A 41 27.54 -7.88 0.75
N GLN A 42 28.60 -8.31 1.45
CA GLN A 42 28.65 -9.70 1.88
C GLN A 42 27.44 -9.88 2.81
N PRO A 43 26.55 -10.84 2.51
CA PRO A 43 25.45 -11.13 3.40
C PRO A 43 26.05 -11.38 4.79
N SER A 44 25.54 -10.67 5.80
CA SER A 44 25.93 -10.95 7.18
C SER A 44 25.71 -12.44 7.40
N ARG A 45 26.62 -13.11 8.13
CA ARG A 45 26.50 -14.56 8.42
C ARG A 45 25.30 -14.90 9.31
N PHE A 46 24.52 -13.92 9.68
CA PHE A 46 23.25 -14.06 10.35
C PHE A 46 22.18 -14.37 9.30
N GLU A 47 21.32 -15.31 9.60
CA GLU A 47 20.16 -15.61 8.77
C GLU A 47 19.48 -14.32 8.36
N PRO A 48 19.15 -14.13 7.07
CA PRO A 48 18.50 -12.93 6.63
C PRO A 48 17.24 -12.78 7.47
N TYR A 49 17.12 -11.63 8.14
CA TYR A 49 15.90 -11.33 8.89
C TYR A 49 14.73 -11.44 7.92
N ARG A 50 13.80 -12.31 8.25
CA ARG A 50 12.68 -12.67 7.38
C ARG A 50 11.40 -12.57 8.18
N ARG A 51 10.46 -11.78 7.69
CA ARG A 51 9.08 -11.77 8.18
C ARG A 51 8.18 -12.29 7.07
N GLU A 52 7.19 -13.06 7.44
CA GLU A 52 6.22 -13.60 6.48
C GLU A 52 4.82 -13.62 7.05
N ILE A 53 3.83 -13.53 6.18
CA ILE A 53 2.42 -13.71 6.51
C ILE A 53 1.77 -14.68 5.53
N THR A 54 0.82 -15.45 6.06
CA THR A 54 0.02 -16.37 5.26
C THR A 54 -1.13 -15.65 4.55
N TRP A 55 -1.82 -16.33 3.65
CA TRP A 55 -2.99 -15.76 2.96
C TRP A 55 -4.10 -15.38 3.93
N SER A 56 -4.36 -16.22 4.97
CA SER A 56 -5.35 -15.88 6.00
C SER A 56 -4.99 -14.61 6.77
N VAL A 57 -3.73 -14.50 7.22
CA VAL A 57 -3.24 -13.31 7.95
C VAL A 57 -3.26 -12.06 7.05
N PHE A 58 -2.94 -12.21 5.77
CA PHE A 58 -3.03 -11.12 4.82
C PHE A 58 -4.46 -10.60 4.71
N ASP A 59 -5.43 -11.50 4.52
CA ASP A 59 -6.84 -11.14 4.40
C ASP A 59 -7.38 -10.51 5.69
N GLU A 60 -7.05 -11.09 6.86
CA GLU A 60 -7.42 -10.53 8.17
C GLU A 60 -6.89 -9.10 8.38
N LYS A 61 -5.63 -8.83 8.04
CA LYS A 61 -5.04 -7.50 8.13
C LYS A 61 -5.76 -6.51 7.20
N ALA A 62 -6.05 -6.92 5.98
CA ALA A 62 -6.81 -6.11 5.02
C ALA A 62 -8.23 -5.82 5.54
N ASN A 63 -8.91 -6.81 6.11
CA ASN A 63 -10.24 -6.66 6.68
C ASN A 63 -10.25 -5.71 7.89
N ARG A 64 -9.30 -5.84 8.81
CA ARG A 64 -9.17 -4.92 9.97
C ARG A 64 -8.96 -3.48 9.51
N PHE A 65 -8.10 -3.27 8.53
CA PHE A 65 -7.88 -1.93 7.99
C PHE A 65 -9.13 -1.40 7.28
N ALA A 66 -9.81 -2.21 6.48
CA ALA A 66 -11.06 -1.83 5.83
C ALA A 66 -12.15 -1.44 6.85
N ASN A 67 -12.33 -2.23 7.91
CA ASN A 67 -13.29 -1.94 8.96
C ASN A 67 -12.93 -0.65 9.74
N MET A 68 -11.64 -0.40 9.96
CA MET A 68 -11.15 0.87 10.52
C MET A 68 -11.52 2.05 9.62
N LEU A 69 -11.26 1.94 8.31
CA LEU A 69 -11.58 2.99 7.34
C LEU A 69 -13.07 3.33 7.34
N ILE A 70 -13.93 2.30 7.31
CA ILE A 70 -15.40 2.47 7.37
C ILE A 70 -15.81 3.14 8.69
N GLY A 71 -15.23 2.70 9.81
CA GLY A 71 -15.46 3.30 11.14
C GLY A 71 -15.04 4.76 11.22
N ARG A 72 -14.10 5.20 10.38
CA ARG A 72 -13.66 6.59 10.23
C ARG A 72 -14.43 7.37 9.16
N GLY A 73 -15.45 6.77 8.58
CA GLY A 73 -16.36 7.42 7.63
C GLY A 73 -15.93 7.34 6.17
N ILE A 74 -14.87 6.60 5.83
CA ILE A 74 -14.48 6.34 4.43
C ILE A 74 -15.57 5.52 3.75
N LYS A 75 -15.94 5.95 2.55
CA LYS A 75 -17.03 5.40 1.74
C LYS A 75 -16.50 4.98 0.37
N LYS A 76 -17.33 4.25 -0.34
CA LYS A 76 -17.10 3.89 -1.74
C LYS A 76 -16.85 5.15 -2.58
N GLY A 77 -15.72 5.17 -3.28
CA GLY A 77 -15.27 6.29 -4.11
C GLY A 77 -14.37 7.33 -3.42
N ASP A 78 -14.27 7.31 -2.07
CA ASP A 78 -13.27 8.11 -1.36
C ASP A 78 -11.85 7.66 -1.71
N LYS A 79 -10.84 8.48 -1.50
CA LYS A 79 -9.48 8.23 -1.93
C LYS A 79 -8.54 8.15 -0.74
N VAL A 80 -7.78 7.07 -0.66
CA VAL A 80 -6.79 6.84 0.40
C VAL A 80 -5.40 6.75 -0.20
N ALA A 81 -4.54 7.72 0.11
CA ALA A 81 -3.16 7.72 -0.34
C ALA A 81 -2.28 6.79 0.50
N ILE A 82 -1.31 6.14 -0.16
CA ILE A 82 -0.33 5.26 0.46
C ILE A 82 1.07 5.76 0.09
N LEU A 83 1.82 6.25 1.07
CA LEU A 83 3.18 6.77 0.93
C LEU A 83 4.13 5.97 1.81
N MET A 84 4.57 4.82 1.31
CA MET A 84 5.40 3.87 2.05
C MET A 84 6.43 3.20 1.13
N TYR A 85 7.55 2.75 1.70
CA TYR A 85 8.40 1.76 1.04
C TYR A 85 7.70 0.40 1.02
N ASN A 86 8.19 -0.52 0.17
CA ASN A 86 7.71 -1.90 0.17
C ASN A 86 7.95 -2.51 1.56
N CYS A 87 6.89 -3.00 2.18
CA CYS A 87 6.90 -3.67 3.47
C CYS A 87 5.69 -4.60 3.58
N LEU A 88 5.64 -5.46 4.60
CA LEU A 88 4.52 -6.39 4.79
C LEU A 88 3.17 -5.71 5.00
N GLU A 89 3.15 -4.49 5.50
CA GLU A 89 1.92 -3.72 5.74
C GLU A 89 1.34 -3.11 4.45
N TRP A 90 2.16 -2.92 3.41
CA TRP A 90 1.76 -2.18 2.21
C TRP A 90 0.57 -2.82 1.48
N LEU A 91 0.66 -4.11 1.15
CA LEU A 91 -0.42 -4.80 0.44
C LEU A 91 -1.68 -5.01 1.29
N PRO A 92 -1.60 -5.39 2.58
CA PRO A 92 -2.77 -5.38 3.46
C PRO A 92 -3.50 -4.03 3.52
N ILE A 93 -2.77 -2.92 3.56
CA ILE A 93 -3.34 -1.57 3.52
C ILE A 93 -4.01 -1.32 2.17
N TYR A 94 -3.33 -1.61 1.06
CA TYR A 94 -3.87 -1.43 -0.28
C TYR A 94 -5.18 -2.21 -0.49
N PHE A 95 -5.17 -3.51 -0.16
CA PHE A 95 -6.37 -4.34 -0.26
C PHE A 95 -7.47 -3.93 0.73
N GLY A 96 -7.08 -3.46 1.91
CA GLY A 96 -8.03 -2.90 2.88
C GLY A 96 -8.77 -1.68 2.34
N VAL A 97 -8.08 -0.77 1.64
CA VAL A 97 -8.72 0.34 0.92
C VAL A 97 -9.70 -0.20 -0.11
N LEU A 98 -9.27 -1.12 -0.97
CA LEU A 98 -10.12 -1.70 -2.02
C LEU A 98 -11.36 -2.38 -1.45
N LYS A 99 -11.27 -3.07 -0.31
CA LYS A 99 -12.40 -3.76 0.34
C LYS A 99 -13.48 -2.81 0.87
N THR A 100 -13.19 -1.52 1.00
CA THR A 100 -14.22 -0.50 1.32
C THR A 100 -14.92 0.06 0.08
N GLY A 101 -14.47 -0.30 -1.13
CA GLY A 101 -14.85 0.36 -2.37
C GLY A 101 -14.23 1.75 -2.55
N ALA A 102 -13.34 2.16 -1.66
CA ALA A 102 -12.52 3.36 -1.83
C ALA A 102 -11.41 3.12 -2.86
N ILE A 103 -10.84 4.19 -3.36
CA ILE A 103 -9.82 4.21 -4.38
C ILE A 103 -8.45 4.32 -3.71
N ALA A 104 -7.58 3.35 -3.95
CA ALA A 104 -6.20 3.42 -3.49
C ALA A 104 -5.39 4.39 -4.36
N VAL A 105 -4.59 5.23 -3.71
CA VAL A 105 -3.77 6.25 -4.39
C VAL A 105 -2.30 6.08 -3.97
N PRO A 106 -1.57 5.12 -4.56
CA PRO A 106 -0.18 4.92 -4.26
C PRO A 106 0.66 6.13 -4.69
N PHE A 107 1.39 6.73 -3.74
CA PHE A 107 2.29 7.84 -4.00
C PHE A 107 3.71 7.36 -4.26
N ASN A 108 4.37 8.01 -5.20
CA ASN A 108 5.79 7.78 -5.43
C ASN A 108 6.60 8.20 -4.19
N PHE A 109 7.34 7.27 -3.60
CA PHE A 109 8.18 7.53 -2.43
C PHE A 109 9.29 8.55 -2.68
N ARG A 110 9.55 8.95 -3.94
CA ARG A 110 10.52 9.98 -4.29
C ARG A 110 9.95 11.40 -4.25
N TYR A 111 8.62 11.53 -4.13
CA TYR A 111 7.99 12.84 -4.06
C TYR A 111 8.54 13.65 -2.89
N ASP A 112 8.82 14.92 -3.14
CA ASP A 112 9.09 15.88 -2.09
C ASP A 112 7.79 16.34 -1.39
N ALA A 113 7.91 17.25 -0.41
CA ALA A 113 6.77 17.70 0.37
C ALA A 113 5.71 18.45 -0.47
N GLU A 114 6.13 19.22 -1.47
CA GLU A 114 5.22 19.97 -2.35
C GLU A 114 4.55 19.04 -3.36
N GLU A 115 5.28 18.06 -3.90
CA GLU A 115 4.70 17.06 -4.80
C GLU A 115 3.66 16.19 -4.09
N ILE A 116 3.92 15.80 -2.82
CA ILE A 116 2.95 15.06 -1.99
C ILE A 116 1.67 15.87 -1.83
N LEU A 117 1.80 17.14 -1.46
CA LEU A 117 0.66 18.03 -1.29
C LEU A 117 -0.10 18.24 -2.59
N TYR A 118 0.61 18.50 -3.69
CA TYR A 118 0.01 18.63 -5.02
C TYR A 118 -0.77 17.38 -5.43
N CYS A 119 -0.19 16.19 -5.27
CA CYS A 119 -0.85 14.94 -5.62
C CYS A 119 -2.07 14.67 -4.73
N ALA A 120 -1.98 15.01 -3.43
CA ALA A 120 -3.09 14.86 -2.49
C ALA A 120 -4.26 15.80 -2.83
N GLU A 121 -3.97 17.02 -3.26
CA GLU A 121 -4.98 17.98 -3.71
C GLU A 121 -5.56 17.59 -5.07
N LEU A 122 -4.73 17.20 -6.04
CA LEU A 122 -5.16 16.80 -7.39
C LEU A 122 -6.06 15.56 -7.39
N ALA A 123 -5.73 14.58 -6.56
CA ALA A 123 -6.54 13.36 -6.43
C ALA A 123 -7.70 13.53 -5.44
N GLU A 124 -7.83 14.67 -4.78
CA GLU A 124 -8.83 14.90 -3.72
C GLU A 124 -8.79 13.80 -2.66
N VAL A 125 -7.60 13.53 -2.12
CA VAL A 125 -7.37 12.47 -1.15
C VAL A 125 -8.06 12.77 0.18
N ASP A 126 -8.78 11.79 0.74
CA ASP A 126 -9.51 11.91 2.01
C ASP A 126 -8.66 11.45 3.21
N MET A 127 -7.68 10.57 2.97
CA MET A 127 -6.81 10.01 4.00
C MET A 127 -5.43 9.71 3.44
N ILE A 128 -4.39 9.90 4.26
CA ILE A 128 -3.01 9.57 3.89
C ILE A 128 -2.43 8.59 4.89
N VAL A 129 -1.96 7.44 4.41
CA VAL A 129 -1.22 6.45 5.18
C VAL A 129 0.25 6.55 4.80
N PHE A 130 1.14 6.71 5.78
CA PHE A 130 2.56 6.92 5.50
C PHE A 130 3.49 6.20 6.49
N GLY A 131 4.68 5.87 5.98
CA GLY A 131 5.73 5.19 6.75
C GLY A 131 6.78 6.12 7.37
N PRO A 132 7.71 5.58 8.18
CA PRO A 132 8.69 6.36 8.95
C PRO A 132 9.58 7.28 8.11
N ALA A 133 9.99 6.83 6.94
CA ALA A 133 10.88 7.60 6.05
C ALA A 133 10.26 8.91 5.54
N PHE A 134 8.96 9.12 5.74
CA PHE A 134 8.20 10.24 5.18
C PHE A 134 7.73 11.26 6.23
N ILE A 135 8.03 11.04 7.52
CA ILE A 135 7.63 11.94 8.62
C ILE A 135 7.95 13.40 8.29
N GLY A 136 9.21 13.73 7.99
CA GLY A 136 9.60 15.12 7.74
C GLY A 136 8.95 15.74 6.48
N ARG A 137 8.65 14.94 5.44
CA ARG A 137 7.96 15.42 4.24
C ARG A 137 6.49 15.70 4.49
N ILE A 138 5.83 14.87 5.31
CA ILE A 138 4.44 15.08 5.73
C ILE A 138 4.36 16.26 6.71
N GLU A 139 5.26 16.32 7.69
CA GLU A 139 5.31 17.36 8.71
C GLU A 139 5.44 18.76 8.10
N THR A 140 6.25 18.94 7.07
CA THR A 140 6.43 20.21 6.35
C THR A 140 5.11 20.83 5.92
N ASN A 141 4.13 20.03 5.52
CA ASN A 141 2.82 20.47 5.06
C ASN A 141 1.67 19.93 5.93
N ALA A 142 1.94 19.49 7.16
CA ALA A 142 0.97 18.81 8.02
C ALA A 142 -0.33 19.60 8.22
N GLU A 143 -0.25 20.90 8.46
CA GLU A 143 -1.41 21.78 8.59
C GLU A 143 -2.31 21.78 7.32
N ARG A 144 -1.71 21.78 6.14
CA ARG A 144 -2.44 21.76 4.86
C ARG A 144 -2.98 20.37 4.56
N LEU A 145 -2.18 19.34 4.81
CA LEU A 145 -2.54 17.96 4.58
C LEU A 145 -3.63 17.47 5.54
N SER A 146 -3.65 17.93 6.80
CA SER A 146 -4.67 17.55 7.79
C SER A 146 -6.02 18.27 7.61
N LYS A 147 -6.10 19.30 6.78
CA LYS A 147 -7.37 19.98 6.50
C LYS A 147 -8.33 19.05 5.75
N GLY A 148 -9.27 18.46 6.51
CA GLY A 148 -10.28 17.54 5.99
C GLY A 148 -9.73 16.13 5.65
N ARG A 149 -8.51 15.80 6.09
CA ARG A 149 -7.89 14.49 5.88
C ARG A 149 -7.37 13.92 7.19
N LEU A 150 -7.43 12.60 7.31
CA LEU A 150 -6.79 11.88 8.40
C LEU A 150 -5.39 11.44 7.97
N LEU A 151 -4.40 11.66 8.84
CA LEU A 151 -3.02 11.22 8.66
C LEU A 151 -2.78 9.99 9.53
N ILE A 152 -2.47 8.84 8.91
CA ILE A 152 -2.22 7.57 9.60
C ILE A 152 -0.75 7.18 9.41
N TYR A 153 -0.09 6.93 10.51
CA TYR A 153 1.31 6.54 10.54
C TYR A 153 1.48 5.03 10.76
N VAL A 154 2.29 4.40 9.92
CA VAL A 154 2.63 2.98 9.99
C VAL A 154 4.07 2.85 10.46
N GLY A 155 4.28 2.56 11.72
CA GLY A 155 5.59 2.41 12.35
C GLY A 155 5.51 2.59 13.86
N ASP A 156 6.68 2.48 14.50
CA ASP A 156 6.85 2.76 15.91
C ASP A 156 7.00 4.28 16.14
N ASN A 157 6.68 4.75 17.36
CA ASN A 157 6.82 6.16 17.74
C ASN A 157 6.03 7.12 16.83
N CYS A 158 4.71 6.93 16.79
CA CYS A 158 3.79 7.77 16.01
C CYS A 158 3.97 9.26 16.32
N PRO A 159 4.18 10.12 15.31
CA PRO A 159 4.29 11.56 15.51
C PRO A 159 2.95 12.16 15.97
N GLU A 160 3.00 13.26 16.72
CA GLU A 160 1.81 13.90 17.32
C GLU A 160 0.77 14.37 16.29
N PHE A 161 1.18 14.68 15.08
CA PHE A 161 0.30 15.13 14.00
C PHE A 161 -0.44 14.00 13.27
N ALA A 162 -0.21 12.73 13.63
CA ALA A 162 -0.80 11.56 12.98
C ALA A 162 -1.40 10.58 14.00
N GLU A 163 -2.19 9.64 13.52
CA GLU A 163 -2.72 8.54 14.34
C GLU A 163 -1.99 7.22 14.01
N SER A 164 -1.75 6.40 15.03
CA SER A 164 -1.03 5.13 14.87
C SER A 164 -1.91 4.09 14.18
N TYR A 165 -1.44 3.57 13.04
CA TYR A 165 -2.05 2.44 12.34
C TYR A 165 -2.27 1.24 13.28
N HIS A 166 -1.24 0.85 14.04
CA HIS A 166 -1.30 -0.31 14.91
C HIS A 166 -2.38 -0.18 16.00
N GLN A 167 -2.53 1.00 16.58
CA GLN A 167 -3.57 1.27 17.57
C GLN A 167 -4.97 1.27 16.93
N LEU A 168 -5.10 1.88 15.76
CA LEU A 168 -6.38 2.02 15.07
C LEU A 168 -6.96 0.68 14.62
N VAL A 169 -6.13 -0.27 14.18
CA VAL A 169 -6.60 -1.58 13.68
C VAL A 169 -6.72 -2.65 14.77
N ALA A 170 -6.17 -2.43 15.97
CA ALA A 170 -6.05 -3.45 17.01
C ALA A 170 -7.39 -4.11 17.37
N ASP A 171 -8.41 -3.29 17.56
CA ASP A 171 -9.74 -3.74 18.02
C ASP A 171 -10.76 -3.84 16.86
N CYS A 172 -10.32 -3.64 15.61
CA CYS A 172 -11.19 -3.74 14.46
C CYS A 172 -11.48 -5.20 14.10
N SER A 173 -12.67 -5.46 13.58
CA SER A 173 -13.08 -6.78 13.11
C SER A 173 -12.17 -7.28 11.99
N SER A 174 -11.79 -8.57 12.07
CA SER A 174 -11.09 -9.28 10.99
C SER A 174 -12.02 -9.89 9.94
N HIS A 175 -13.33 -9.77 10.11
CA HIS A 175 -14.30 -10.23 9.10
C HIS A 175 -14.36 -9.25 7.93
N ALA A 176 -14.56 -9.78 6.73
CA ALA A 176 -14.72 -8.96 5.54
C ALA A 176 -15.88 -7.97 5.72
N PRO A 177 -15.69 -6.69 5.35
CA PRO A 177 -16.76 -5.73 5.39
C PRO A 177 -17.86 -6.07 4.37
N ASN A 178 -19.11 -5.77 4.71
CA ASN A 178 -20.23 -6.01 3.80
C ASN A 178 -20.37 -4.84 2.80
N VAL A 179 -19.47 -4.80 1.82
CA VAL A 179 -19.46 -3.79 0.75
C VAL A 179 -19.51 -4.48 -0.60
N GLU A 180 -20.46 -4.13 -1.43
CA GLU A 180 -20.55 -4.63 -2.80
C GLU A 180 -19.53 -3.92 -3.71
N ILE A 181 -18.63 -4.70 -4.29
CA ILE A 181 -17.58 -4.23 -5.21
C ILE A 181 -17.72 -4.99 -6.52
N THR A 182 -17.67 -4.26 -7.63
CA THR A 182 -17.81 -4.80 -8.98
C THR A 182 -16.55 -4.53 -9.82
N ASP A 183 -16.42 -5.19 -10.95
CA ASP A 183 -15.35 -4.97 -11.93
C ASP A 183 -15.36 -3.54 -12.49
N ASP A 184 -16.51 -2.90 -12.52
CA ASP A 184 -16.70 -1.55 -13.05
C ASP A 184 -16.37 -0.45 -12.05
N ASP A 185 -16.25 -0.77 -10.77
CA ASP A 185 -15.85 0.19 -9.74
C ASP A 185 -14.41 0.64 -9.93
N PHE A 186 -14.14 1.89 -9.55
CA PHE A 186 -12.77 2.40 -9.53
C PHE A 186 -11.99 1.82 -8.35
N GLY A 187 -10.78 1.33 -8.61
CA GLY A 187 -9.93 0.70 -7.58
C GLY A 187 -8.68 1.52 -7.27
N ALA A 188 -8.06 2.17 -8.25
CA ALA A 188 -6.82 2.88 -8.00
C ALA A 188 -6.64 4.14 -8.85
N ILE A 189 -5.85 5.09 -8.32
CA ILE A 189 -5.28 6.19 -9.07
C ILE A 189 -3.75 6.03 -9.04
N TYR A 190 -3.14 5.90 -10.22
CA TYR A 190 -1.69 5.94 -10.37
C TYR A 190 -1.25 7.24 -11.02
N PHE A 191 -0.09 7.75 -10.57
CA PHE A 191 0.49 8.94 -11.14
C PHE A 191 1.55 8.59 -12.17
N SER A 192 1.45 9.19 -13.35
CA SER A 192 2.49 9.14 -14.37
C SER A 192 3.34 10.42 -14.37
N SER A 193 4.61 10.30 -14.77
CA SER A 193 5.45 11.44 -15.04
C SER A 193 4.89 12.22 -16.23
N GLY A 194 4.27 13.36 -15.98
CA GLY A 194 3.74 14.21 -17.04
C GLY A 194 4.87 14.82 -17.88
N THR A 195 4.67 14.93 -19.19
CA THR A 195 5.57 15.68 -20.10
C THR A 195 5.67 17.17 -19.74
N THR A 196 4.80 17.66 -18.87
CA THR A 196 4.70 19.07 -18.41
C THR A 196 5.37 19.31 -17.05
N GLY A 197 6.08 18.34 -16.47
CA GLY A 197 6.79 18.45 -15.21
C GLY A 197 6.00 18.10 -13.97
N PHE A 198 4.65 18.07 -14.01
CA PHE A 198 3.82 17.66 -12.88
C PHE A 198 3.18 16.29 -13.10
N PRO A 199 3.02 15.47 -12.04
CA PRO A 199 2.36 14.17 -12.12
C PRO A 199 0.91 14.29 -12.63
N LYS A 200 0.48 13.34 -13.45
CA LYS A 200 -0.90 13.21 -13.93
C LYS A 200 -1.56 12.02 -13.26
N ALA A 201 -2.75 12.22 -12.69
CA ALA A 201 -3.56 11.18 -12.07
C ALA A 201 -4.29 10.36 -13.14
N ILE A 202 -4.14 9.04 -13.11
CA ILE A 202 -4.80 8.08 -14.01
C ILE A 202 -5.67 7.15 -13.18
N LEU A 203 -6.97 7.21 -13.42
CA LEU A 203 -7.96 6.42 -12.69
C LEU A 203 -8.16 5.05 -13.34
N HIS A 204 -8.08 3.99 -12.55
CA HIS A 204 -8.22 2.60 -12.98
C HIS A 204 -9.40 1.91 -12.31
N LYS A 205 -10.15 1.15 -13.11
CA LYS A 205 -11.19 0.23 -12.60
C LYS A 205 -10.55 -1.07 -12.09
N HIS A 206 -11.25 -1.79 -11.23
CA HIS A 206 -10.86 -3.15 -10.81
C HIS A 206 -10.60 -4.06 -12.01
N GLN A 207 -11.46 -4.00 -13.04
CA GLN A 207 -11.26 -4.77 -14.28
C GLN A 207 -9.90 -4.49 -14.94
N SER A 208 -9.47 -3.23 -14.99
CA SER A 208 -8.18 -2.87 -15.62
C SER A 208 -7.00 -3.48 -14.86
N LEU A 209 -7.06 -3.47 -13.52
CA LEU A 209 -6.01 -4.05 -12.66
C LEU A 209 -5.94 -5.56 -12.83
N THR A 210 -7.09 -6.24 -12.84
CA THR A 210 -7.15 -7.71 -13.01
C THR A 210 -6.71 -8.14 -14.40
N GLN A 211 -7.10 -7.41 -15.44
CA GLN A 211 -6.67 -7.70 -16.82
C GLN A 211 -5.16 -7.53 -16.99
N ALA A 212 -4.56 -6.49 -16.41
CA ALA A 212 -3.11 -6.32 -16.44
C ALA A 212 -2.40 -7.52 -15.79
N ALA A 213 -2.82 -7.93 -14.59
CA ALA A 213 -2.24 -9.08 -13.89
C ALA A 213 -2.41 -10.40 -14.68
N GLN A 214 -3.57 -10.62 -15.32
CA GLN A 214 -3.83 -11.80 -16.15
C GLN A 214 -2.95 -11.82 -17.42
N MET A 215 -2.72 -10.66 -18.02
CA MET A 215 -1.82 -10.54 -19.18
C MET A 215 -0.38 -10.85 -18.80
N GLU A 216 0.10 -10.31 -17.67
CA GLU A 216 1.42 -10.63 -17.11
C GLU A 216 1.55 -12.14 -16.86
N GLN A 217 0.61 -12.72 -16.13
CA GLN A 217 0.58 -14.15 -15.87
C GLN A 217 0.68 -14.98 -17.15
N LYS A 218 -0.10 -14.63 -18.16
CA LYS A 218 -0.13 -15.35 -19.44
C LYS A 218 1.20 -15.24 -20.19
N HIS A 219 1.81 -14.06 -20.21
CA HIS A 219 3.06 -13.82 -20.94
C HIS A 219 4.26 -14.48 -20.28
N HIS A 220 4.34 -14.43 -18.96
CA HIS A 220 5.44 -15.02 -18.19
C HIS A 220 5.22 -16.50 -17.86
N GLY A 221 4.02 -17.04 -18.12
CA GLY A 221 3.67 -18.41 -17.80
C GLY A 221 3.68 -18.68 -16.28
N THR A 222 3.50 -17.64 -15.46
CA THR A 222 3.54 -17.77 -14.00
C THR A 222 2.43 -18.67 -13.50
N SER A 223 2.78 -19.54 -12.57
CA SER A 223 1.91 -20.50 -11.93
C SER A 223 1.80 -20.24 -10.43
N ARG A 224 0.98 -21.03 -9.75
CA ARG A 224 0.85 -20.98 -8.30
C ARG A 224 2.15 -21.33 -7.56
N ASP A 225 2.99 -22.17 -8.16
CA ASP A 225 4.21 -22.69 -7.52
C ASP A 225 5.39 -21.69 -7.62
N ASP A 226 5.19 -20.57 -8.32
CA ASP A 226 6.21 -19.56 -8.49
C ASP A 226 6.23 -18.57 -7.32
N THR A 227 7.45 -18.18 -6.94
CA THR A 227 7.69 -17.09 -6.00
C THR A 227 8.14 -15.85 -6.76
N PHE A 228 7.39 -14.75 -6.63
CA PHE A 228 7.70 -13.50 -7.29
C PHE A 228 8.53 -12.57 -6.39
N LEU A 229 9.72 -12.18 -6.87
CA LEU A 229 10.54 -11.18 -6.20
C LEU A 229 10.13 -9.78 -6.66
N CYS A 230 9.45 -9.03 -5.78
CA CYS A 230 9.03 -7.66 -6.06
C CYS A 230 10.18 -6.68 -5.73
N ILE A 231 11.06 -6.42 -6.71
CA ILE A 231 12.11 -5.41 -6.63
C ILE A 231 11.56 -4.00 -6.90
N PRO A 232 10.67 -3.80 -7.91
CA PRO A 232 10.08 -2.50 -8.16
C PRO A 232 9.24 -2.02 -6.97
N PRO A 233 9.11 -0.68 -6.83
CA PRO A 233 8.19 -0.12 -5.85
C PRO A 233 6.73 -0.53 -6.12
N LEU A 234 5.98 -0.81 -5.06
CA LEU A 234 4.55 -1.19 -5.15
C LEU A 234 3.62 -0.04 -5.57
N TYR A 235 4.13 1.18 -5.68
CA TYR A 235 3.33 2.31 -6.17
C TYR A 235 3.23 2.40 -7.72
N HIS A 236 3.95 1.53 -8.44
CA HIS A 236 3.90 1.45 -9.92
C HIS A 236 2.82 0.50 -10.42
#